data_66d385ef5f40c578b1b69da549470f6d
#
_entry.id   66d385ef5f40c578b1b69da549470f6d
#
_cell.length_a   1.000
_cell.length_b   1.000
_cell.length_c   1.000
_cell.angle_alpha   90.00
_cell.angle_beta   90.00
_cell.angle_gamma   90.00
#
_symmetry.space_group_name_H-M   'P 1'
#
loop_
_entity.id
_entity.type
_entity.pdbx_description
1 polymer ?
#
loop_
_entity_poly.entity_id
_entity_poly.type
_entity_poly.pdbx_seq_one_letter_code
_entity_poly.pdbx_strand_id
1 'polypeptide(L)'
;MQPSPETLAKVAGSAVGAGHPLPVSDHVLVPLGVPLSNMTTAGLWRLEGTAGEGEDRHAFSSVLKVIHTPLRWAGIEQIPEELRGFVVEHYPWRTEAEVYAGRLGHYLPDGLRLPRVHQIEEIDEESTAIWMEDVRQDPHAEWDPDRFARTAYLLGRLAGAAEAPRGNYRDLADYVLGPGEHIFIPRLRSGTFRSHPAFEGRVDDRLEEDLIALTGQLPALLSELSALPRTRAHGDACPQNLLQCRDGVVAIDWGSFGTAPAGFDLGQLLTGLVNEGLLPGSALAELAPRSLDAYLWGLHDEGAPLPRELVRRGFAISTAIVSGLSALFPPELDGPDSEHLHRLIAARADMARFLIAELAASSVS
;
A
#
# COMPACT_ATOMS: atom_id res chain seq x y z
N MET A 1 12.29 4.78 -21.83
CA MET A 1 12.33 3.39 -22.39
C MET A 1 11.40 3.34 -23.59
N GLN A 2 11.80 2.73 -24.72
CA GLN A 2 10.88 2.43 -25.82
C GLN A 2 10.74 0.91 -25.88
N PRO A 3 9.51 0.37 -25.83
CA PRO A 3 9.28 -1.06 -25.94
C PRO A 3 9.67 -1.59 -27.34
N SER A 4 10.11 -2.85 -27.40
CA SER A 4 10.39 -3.49 -28.69
C SER A 4 9.11 -3.69 -29.50
N PRO A 5 9.17 -3.76 -30.84
CA PRO A 5 7.99 -4.07 -31.67
C PRO A 5 7.34 -5.41 -31.27
N GLU A 6 8.12 -6.39 -30.84
CA GLU A 6 7.63 -7.68 -30.36
C GLU A 6 6.86 -7.55 -29.06
N THR A 7 7.40 -6.81 -28.07
CA THR A 7 6.73 -6.51 -26.80
C THR A 7 5.41 -5.77 -27.04
N LEU A 8 5.44 -4.74 -27.88
CA LEU A 8 4.23 -3.99 -28.26
C LEU A 8 3.14 -4.89 -28.83
N ALA A 9 3.51 -5.77 -29.77
CA ALA A 9 2.54 -6.66 -30.40
C ALA A 9 1.92 -7.65 -29.41
N LYS A 10 2.72 -8.21 -28.49
CA LYS A 10 2.22 -9.10 -27.43
C LYS A 10 1.28 -8.37 -26.45
N VAL A 11 1.71 -7.20 -25.97
CA VAL A 11 0.92 -6.38 -25.03
C VAL A 11 -0.41 -5.97 -25.68
N ALA A 12 -0.37 -5.47 -26.91
CA ALA A 12 -1.55 -5.05 -27.63
C ALA A 12 -2.54 -6.20 -27.87
N GLY A 13 -2.06 -7.35 -28.37
CA GLY A 13 -2.89 -8.54 -28.57
C GLY A 13 -3.55 -9.02 -27.28
N SER A 14 -2.79 -9.05 -26.18
CA SER A 14 -3.33 -9.39 -24.85
C SER A 14 -4.33 -8.35 -24.34
N ALA A 15 -4.06 -7.06 -24.52
CA ALA A 15 -4.94 -5.98 -24.03
C ALA A 15 -6.32 -6.00 -24.70
N VAL A 16 -6.38 -6.32 -26.02
CA VAL A 16 -7.65 -6.44 -26.74
C VAL A 16 -8.29 -7.84 -26.63
N GLY A 17 -7.61 -8.80 -26.01
CA GLY A 17 -8.13 -10.17 -25.81
C GLY A 17 -8.03 -11.04 -27.06
N ALA A 18 -7.15 -10.74 -28.02
CA ALA A 18 -6.99 -11.49 -29.25
C ALA A 18 -6.35 -12.88 -29.07
N GLY A 19 -5.67 -13.15 -27.93
CA GLY A 19 -5.00 -14.42 -27.68
C GLY A 19 -3.72 -14.65 -28.50
N HIS A 20 -3.32 -13.72 -29.36
CA HIS A 20 -2.09 -13.74 -30.16
C HIS A 20 -1.56 -12.30 -30.33
N PRO A 21 -0.25 -12.12 -30.62
CA PRO A 21 0.30 -10.80 -30.88
C PRO A 21 -0.37 -10.10 -32.07
N LEU A 22 -0.63 -8.80 -31.96
CA LEU A 22 -1.19 -7.97 -33.02
C LEU A 22 -0.20 -6.88 -33.45
N PRO A 23 -0.10 -6.57 -34.75
CA PRO A 23 0.70 -5.45 -35.20
C PRO A 23 0.15 -4.13 -34.64
N VAL A 24 1.07 -3.26 -34.20
CA VAL A 24 0.73 -1.94 -33.68
C VAL A 24 1.09 -0.89 -34.71
N SER A 25 0.09 -0.11 -35.15
CA SER A 25 0.28 0.89 -36.18
C SER A 25 0.74 2.24 -35.66
N ASP A 26 0.26 2.60 -34.47
CA ASP A 26 0.63 3.81 -33.75
C ASP A 26 0.55 3.57 -32.23
N HIS A 27 1.39 4.25 -31.48
CA HIS A 27 1.35 4.21 -30.02
C HIS A 27 2.01 5.43 -29.41
N VAL A 28 1.60 5.74 -28.19
CA VAL A 28 2.22 6.75 -27.32
C VAL A 28 2.40 6.18 -25.93
N LEU A 29 3.54 6.48 -25.30
CA LEU A 29 3.84 6.13 -23.92
C LEU A 29 3.88 7.42 -23.09
N VAL A 30 2.89 7.60 -22.21
CA VAL A 30 2.70 8.82 -21.42
C VAL A 30 3.00 8.52 -19.95
N PRO A 31 3.90 9.28 -19.27
CA PRO A 31 4.07 9.15 -17.83
C PRO A 31 2.75 9.39 -17.09
N LEU A 32 2.46 8.58 -16.08
CA LEU A 32 1.23 8.74 -15.28
C LEU A 32 1.28 9.91 -14.29
N GLY A 33 2.45 10.56 -14.12
CA GLY A 33 2.58 11.75 -13.28
C GLY A 33 2.36 11.52 -11.79
N VAL A 34 2.32 10.27 -11.34
CA VAL A 34 2.23 9.94 -9.90
C VAL A 34 3.57 10.18 -9.22
N PRO A 35 3.61 10.82 -8.05
CA PRO A 35 4.84 10.93 -7.28
C PRO A 35 5.40 9.54 -6.96
N LEU A 36 6.67 9.28 -7.33
CA LEU A 36 7.35 8.03 -7.01
C LEU A 36 8.03 8.18 -5.65
N SER A 37 7.33 7.79 -4.60
CA SER A 37 7.87 7.78 -3.22
C SER A 37 8.55 6.45 -2.85
N ASN A 38 8.38 5.42 -3.68
CA ASN A 38 8.91 4.07 -3.44
C ASN A 38 10.31 3.91 -4.04
N MET A 39 11.26 3.38 -3.26
CA MET A 39 12.64 3.12 -3.67
C MET A 39 12.77 2.04 -4.76
N THR A 40 11.73 1.26 -5.00
CA THR A 40 11.77 0.13 -5.93
C THR A 40 10.98 0.37 -7.22
N THR A 41 10.37 1.54 -7.39
CA THR A 41 9.65 1.91 -8.62
C THR A 41 10.43 2.95 -9.41
N ALA A 42 10.87 2.59 -10.61
CA ALA A 42 11.57 3.48 -11.54
C ALA A 42 10.61 4.40 -12.30
N GLY A 43 9.37 3.97 -12.52
CA GLY A 43 8.36 4.78 -13.20
C GLY A 43 7.10 4.01 -13.56
N LEU A 44 6.07 4.81 -13.88
CA LEU A 44 4.77 4.34 -14.37
C LEU A 44 4.37 5.13 -15.62
N TRP A 45 3.93 4.41 -16.64
CA TRP A 45 3.48 4.99 -17.90
C TRP A 45 2.19 4.33 -18.36
N ARG A 46 1.38 5.08 -19.08
CA ARG A 46 0.27 4.54 -19.87
C ARG A 46 0.71 4.42 -21.32
N LEU A 47 0.57 3.22 -21.87
CA LEU A 47 0.67 2.94 -23.28
C LEU A 47 -0.71 3.00 -23.90
N GLU A 48 -0.90 3.85 -24.88
CA GLU A 48 -2.12 3.91 -25.69
C GLU A 48 -1.76 3.73 -27.15
N GLY A 49 -2.64 3.06 -27.92
CA GLY A 49 -2.34 2.84 -29.34
C GLY A 49 -3.48 2.13 -30.07
N THR A 50 -3.17 1.78 -31.32
CA THR A 50 -4.06 1.03 -32.20
C THR A 50 -3.37 -0.24 -32.66
N ALA A 51 -4.03 -1.38 -32.49
CA ALA A 51 -3.55 -2.70 -32.87
C ALA A 51 -4.46 -3.34 -33.91
N GLY A 52 -3.89 -4.20 -34.76
CA GLY A 52 -4.59 -4.88 -35.85
C GLY A 52 -4.40 -4.22 -37.21
N GLU A 53 -4.99 -4.80 -38.25
CA GLU A 53 -4.91 -4.35 -39.64
C GLU A 53 -6.28 -4.19 -40.28
N GLY A 54 -6.38 -3.29 -41.26
CA GLY A 54 -7.60 -3.08 -42.03
C GLY A 54 -8.80 -2.67 -41.18
N GLU A 55 -9.89 -3.42 -41.30
CA GLU A 55 -11.14 -3.19 -40.54
C GLU A 55 -11.08 -3.77 -39.12
N ASP A 56 -10.12 -4.67 -38.83
CA ASP A 56 -9.91 -5.30 -37.49
C ASP A 56 -8.94 -4.48 -36.60
N ARG A 57 -9.03 -3.16 -36.68
CA ARG A 57 -8.24 -2.25 -35.84
C ARG A 57 -8.96 -1.94 -34.54
N HIS A 58 -8.25 -2.12 -33.43
CA HIS A 58 -8.75 -1.91 -32.07
C HIS A 58 -7.87 -0.93 -31.30
N ALA A 59 -8.46 0.06 -30.67
CA ALA A 59 -7.77 0.88 -29.70
C ALA A 59 -7.46 0.02 -28.45
N PHE A 60 -6.26 0.17 -27.91
CA PHE A 60 -5.85 -0.49 -26.68
C PHE A 60 -5.16 0.47 -25.72
N SER A 61 -5.19 0.14 -24.44
CA SER A 61 -4.36 0.77 -23.41
C SER A 61 -3.78 -0.29 -22.47
N SER A 62 -2.61 0.02 -21.92
CA SER A 62 -1.91 -0.80 -20.93
C SER A 62 -1.11 0.10 -20.00
N VAL A 63 -0.89 -0.32 -18.77
CA VAL A 63 0.05 0.34 -17.85
C VAL A 63 1.38 -0.39 -17.88
N LEU A 64 2.46 0.37 -18.01
CA LEU A 64 3.83 -0.10 -17.80
C LEU A 64 4.28 0.38 -16.41
N LYS A 65 4.63 -0.54 -15.53
CA LYS A 65 5.39 -0.28 -14.30
C LYS A 65 6.80 -0.85 -14.46
N VAL A 66 7.80 -0.03 -14.21
CA VAL A 66 9.19 -0.49 -14.14
C VAL A 66 9.62 -0.50 -12.69
N ILE A 67 10.01 -1.68 -12.21
CA ILE A 67 10.57 -1.88 -10.88
C ILE A 67 12.06 -2.14 -10.97
N HIS A 68 12.79 -1.77 -9.91
CA HIS A 68 14.24 -1.93 -9.85
C HIS A 68 14.74 -2.16 -8.42
N THR A 69 15.99 -2.62 -8.29
CA THR A 69 16.65 -2.69 -6.99
C THR A 69 16.72 -1.32 -6.32
N PRO A 70 16.61 -1.23 -4.98
CA PRO A 70 16.82 0.02 -4.25
C PRO A 70 18.12 0.74 -4.57
N LEU A 71 19.16 0.02 -5.02
CA LEU A 71 20.44 0.63 -5.40
C LEU A 71 20.34 1.60 -6.59
N ARG A 72 19.30 1.48 -7.40
CA ARG A 72 19.02 2.38 -8.54
C ARG A 72 18.13 3.57 -8.17
N TRP A 73 17.66 3.62 -6.95
CA TRP A 73 16.87 4.75 -6.50
C TRP A 73 17.71 6.03 -6.46
N ALA A 74 17.19 7.12 -7.03
CA ALA A 74 17.92 8.39 -7.11
C ALA A 74 18.34 8.97 -5.74
N GLY A 75 17.63 8.59 -4.66
CA GLY A 75 17.93 9.00 -3.29
C GLY A 75 18.91 8.07 -2.54
N ILE A 76 19.44 7.02 -3.15
CA ILE A 76 20.30 6.03 -2.47
C ILE A 76 21.57 6.65 -1.86
N GLU A 77 22.07 7.74 -2.44
CA GLU A 77 23.24 8.45 -1.91
C GLU A 77 22.98 9.16 -0.57
N GLN A 78 21.71 9.39 -0.23
CA GLN A 78 21.30 9.94 1.06
C GLN A 78 21.35 8.88 2.18
N ILE A 79 21.42 7.59 1.80
CA ILE A 79 21.56 6.46 2.72
C ILE A 79 23.05 6.20 2.93
N PRO A 80 23.54 6.16 4.19
CA PRO A 80 24.91 5.75 4.51
C PRO A 80 25.29 4.45 3.81
N GLU A 81 26.53 4.36 3.30
CA GLU A 81 26.98 3.22 2.49
C GLU A 81 26.85 1.89 3.24
N GLU A 82 27.14 1.91 4.54
CA GLU A 82 27.03 0.75 5.43
C GLU A 82 25.60 0.23 5.59
N LEU A 83 24.58 1.08 5.36
CA LEU A 83 23.17 0.70 5.47
C LEU A 83 22.54 0.29 4.12
N ARG A 84 23.23 0.51 2.99
CA ARG A 84 22.69 0.18 1.66
C ARG A 84 22.45 -1.33 1.48
N GLY A 85 23.34 -2.16 2.05
CA GLY A 85 23.16 -3.63 2.08
C GLY A 85 21.88 -4.04 2.81
N PHE A 86 21.63 -3.45 3.98
CA PHE A 86 20.39 -3.65 4.73
C PHE A 86 19.16 -3.27 3.90
N VAL A 87 19.19 -2.12 3.22
CA VAL A 87 18.07 -1.67 2.38
C VAL A 87 17.77 -2.67 1.26
N VAL A 88 18.80 -3.21 0.58
CA VAL A 88 18.61 -4.22 -0.48
C VAL A 88 18.00 -5.50 0.06
N GLU A 89 18.44 -5.95 1.23
CA GLU A 89 17.96 -7.19 1.86
C GLU A 89 16.50 -7.05 2.32
N HIS A 90 16.12 -5.88 2.87
CA HIS A 90 14.81 -5.66 3.51
C HIS A 90 13.77 -5.02 2.58
N TYR A 91 14.12 -4.69 1.33
CA TYR A 91 13.20 -4.21 0.29
C TYR A 91 13.21 -5.14 -0.93
N PRO A 92 12.50 -6.28 -0.88
CA PRO A 92 12.50 -7.29 -1.93
C PRO A 92 11.75 -6.78 -3.17
N TRP A 93 12.45 -6.04 -4.02
CA TRP A 93 11.90 -5.32 -5.16
C TRP A 93 11.25 -6.20 -6.25
N ARG A 94 11.58 -7.51 -6.30
CA ARG A 94 11.01 -8.46 -7.27
C ARG A 94 9.64 -9.01 -6.86
N THR A 95 9.22 -8.81 -5.62
CA THR A 95 7.99 -9.41 -5.06
C THR A 95 6.75 -9.16 -5.94
N GLU A 96 6.58 -7.94 -6.45
CA GLU A 96 5.42 -7.62 -7.29
C GLU A 96 5.42 -8.42 -8.60
N ALA A 97 6.56 -8.50 -9.29
CA ALA A 97 6.69 -9.30 -10.51
C ALA A 97 6.49 -10.80 -10.23
N GLU A 98 7.01 -11.32 -9.11
CA GLU A 98 6.82 -12.70 -8.67
C GLU A 98 5.35 -13.02 -8.36
N VAL A 99 4.63 -12.11 -7.72
CA VAL A 99 3.18 -12.23 -7.47
C VAL A 99 2.42 -12.30 -8.77
N TYR A 100 2.72 -11.42 -9.72
CA TYR A 100 2.03 -11.39 -11.02
C TYR A 100 2.38 -12.57 -11.94
N ALA A 101 3.60 -13.07 -11.88
CA ALA A 101 4.00 -14.28 -12.58
C ALA A 101 3.50 -15.56 -11.91
N GLY A 102 3.14 -15.46 -10.64
CA GLY A 102 2.79 -16.57 -9.78
C GLY A 102 1.32 -17.01 -9.86
N ARG A 103 0.90 -17.73 -8.84
CA ARG A 103 -0.43 -18.34 -8.76
C ARG A 103 -1.38 -17.66 -7.80
N LEU A 104 -0.99 -16.51 -7.22
CA LEU A 104 -1.81 -15.82 -6.20
C LEU A 104 -3.24 -15.56 -6.71
N GLY A 105 -3.40 -15.16 -7.97
CA GLY A 105 -4.70 -14.88 -8.56
C GLY A 105 -5.71 -16.03 -8.49
N HIS A 106 -5.26 -17.29 -8.37
CA HIS A 106 -6.14 -18.46 -8.20
C HIS A 106 -6.69 -18.63 -6.78
N TYR A 107 -6.12 -17.90 -5.83
CA TYR A 107 -6.48 -17.99 -4.41
C TYR A 107 -7.16 -16.72 -3.90
N LEU A 108 -7.30 -15.71 -4.75
CA LEU A 108 -8.03 -14.51 -4.37
C LEU A 108 -9.54 -14.80 -4.32
N PRO A 109 -10.26 -14.24 -3.34
CA PRO A 109 -11.70 -14.45 -3.23
C PRO A 109 -12.46 -13.77 -4.38
N ASP A 110 -13.64 -14.28 -4.68
CA ASP A 110 -14.56 -13.65 -5.61
C ASP A 110 -14.79 -12.19 -5.23
N GLY A 111 -14.66 -11.29 -6.19
CA GLY A 111 -14.75 -9.85 -5.99
C GLY A 111 -13.41 -9.14 -5.70
N LEU A 112 -12.31 -9.90 -5.55
CA LEU A 112 -10.94 -9.36 -5.47
C LEU A 112 -10.07 -10.03 -6.54
N ARG A 113 -9.37 -9.25 -7.37
CA ARG A 113 -8.50 -9.81 -8.40
C ARG A 113 -7.22 -9.00 -8.59
N LEU A 114 -6.25 -9.61 -9.23
CA LEU A 114 -5.08 -8.92 -9.80
C LEU A 114 -5.50 -8.16 -11.07
N PRO A 115 -4.74 -7.11 -11.48
CA PRO A 115 -4.83 -6.62 -12.83
C PRO A 115 -4.41 -7.74 -13.80
N ARG A 116 -4.98 -7.76 -15.00
CA ARG A 116 -4.50 -8.68 -16.04
C ARG A 116 -3.07 -8.32 -16.42
N VAL A 117 -2.15 -9.25 -16.31
CA VAL A 117 -0.77 -9.06 -16.73
C VAL A 117 -0.63 -9.47 -18.20
N HIS A 118 -0.13 -8.57 -19.02
CA HIS A 118 0.08 -8.78 -20.44
C HIS A 118 1.47 -9.38 -20.71
N GLN A 119 2.47 -8.87 -20.00
CA GLN A 119 3.86 -9.35 -20.12
C GLN A 119 4.69 -8.89 -18.92
N ILE A 120 5.62 -9.73 -18.48
CA ILE A 120 6.71 -9.37 -17.57
C ILE A 120 8.00 -9.57 -18.36
N GLU A 121 8.88 -8.58 -18.36
CA GLU A 121 10.12 -8.55 -19.12
C GLU A 121 11.27 -8.12 -18.21
N GLU A 122 12.28 -8.97 -18.06
CA GLU A 122 13.51 -8.58 -17.40
C GLU A 122 14.29 -7.64 -18.33
N ILE A 123 14.49 -6.40 -17.88
CA ILE A 123 15.27 -5.40 -18.63
C ILE A 123 16.75 -5.72 -18.47
N ASP A 124 17.15 -6.01 -17.25
CA ASP A 124 18.48 -6.46 -16.84
C ASP A 124 18.39 -7.15 -15.45
N GLU A 125 19.54 -7.49 -14.84
CA GLU A 125 19.61 -8.17 -13.56
C GLU A 125 19.01 -7.38 -12.40
N GLU A 126 18.86 -6.06 -12.55
CA GLU A 126 18.44 -5.12 -11.51
C GLU A 126 17.12 -4.41 -11.81
N SER A 127 16.46 -4.70 -12.92
CA SER A 127 15.20 -4.05 -13.29
C SER A 127 14.28 -4.93 -14.13
N THR A 128 12.97 -4.78 -13.91
CA THR A 128 11.92 -5.56 -14.58
C THR A 128 10.79 -4.63 -15.01
N ALA A 129 10.30 -4.82 -16.22
CA ALA A 129 9.12 -4.16 -16.77
C ALA A 129 7.89 -5.07 -16.58
N ILE A 130 6.81 -4.51 -16.06
CA ILE A 130 5.51 -5.17 -15.86
C ILE A 130 4.49 -4.44 -16.72
N TRP A 131 3.97 -5.11 -17.74
CA TRP A 131 2.91 -4.63 -18.60
C TRP A 131 1.59 -5.21 -18.12
N MET A 132 0.66 -4.35 -17.74
CA MET A 132 -0.59 -4.77 -17.12
C MET A 132 -1.79 -3.98 -17.62
N GLU A 133 -2.97 -4.46 -17.29
CA GLU A 133 -4.25 -3.84 -17.56
C GLU A 133 -4.27 -2.38 -17.10
N ASP A 134 -4.71 -1.49 -17.98
CA ASP A 134 -5.11 -0.11 -17.62
C ASP A 134 -6.49 -0.18 -16.95
N VAL A 135 -6.50 -0.42 -15.66
CA VAL A 135 -7.72 -0.65 -14.88
C VAL A 135 -8.55 0.63 -14.82
N ARG A 136 -9.77 0.56 -15.31
CA ARG A 136 -10.71 1.67 -15.22
C ARG A 136 -11.56 1.55 -13.97
N GLN A 137 -11.30 2.43 -13.03
CA GLN A 137 -12.16 2.55 -11.85
C GLN A 137 -13.56 3.04 -12.23
N ASP A 138 -14.55 2.67 -11.43
CA ASP A 138 -15.87 3.27 -11.51
C ASP A 138 -15.76 4.76 -11.11
N PRO A 139 -16.09 5.70 -12.00
CA PRO A 139 -15.99 7.13 -11.70
C PRO A 139 -16.92 7.58 -10.56
N HIS A 140 -17.89 6.76 -10.18
CA HIS A 140 -18.79 7.00 -9.05
C HIS A 140 -18.39 6.23 -7.78
N ALA A 141 -17.19 5.67 -7.78
CA ALA A 141 -16.67 4.89 -6.68
C ALA A 141 -16.15 5.79 -5.55
N GLU A 142 -17.04 6.32 -4.74
CA GLU A 142 -16.65 7.02 -3.51
C GLU A 142 -16.35 6.04 -2.37
N TRP A 143 -15.41 6.38 -1.51
CA TRP A 143 -15.07 5.61 -0.32
C TRP A 143 -16.01 5.95 0.83
N ASP A 144 -17.19 5.35 0.81
CA ASP A 144 -18.19 5.40 1.87
C ASP A 144 -18.00 4.25 2.89
N PRO A 145 -18.71 4.27 4.05
CA PRO A 145 -18.58 3.23 5.07
C PRO A 145 -18.91 1.82 4.58
N ASP A 146 -19.82 1.66 3.60
CA ASP A 146 -20.18 0.36 3.04
C ASP A 146 -19.05 -0.20 2.17
N ARG A 147 -18.37 0.67 1.44
CA ARG A 147 -17.23 0.29 0.61
C ARG A 147 -16.01 -0.09 1.45
N PHE A 148 -15.72 0.67 2.51
CA PHE A 148 -14.71 0.28 3.49
C PHE A 148 -14.99 -1.12 4.07
N ALA A 149 -16.22 -1.37 4.53
CA ALA A 149 -16.60 -2.66 5.09
C ALA A 149 -16.52 -3.80 4.06
N ARG A 150 -16.98 -3.58 2.83
CA ARG A 150 -16.90 -4.58 1.75
C ARG A 150 -15.45 -4.91 1.40
N THR A 151 -14.61 -3.90 1.31
CA THR A 151 -13.19 -4.09 1.03
C THR A 151 -12.49 -4.80 2.19
N ALA A 152 -12.79 -4.43 3.43
CA ALA A 152 -12.30 -5.12 4.63
C ALA A 152 -12.70 -6.60 4.65
N TYR A 153 -13.93 -6.93 4.25
CA TYR A 153 -14.38 -8.32 4.09
C TYR A 153 -13.52 -9.09 3.08
N LEU A 154 -13.24 -8.51 1.91
CA LEU A 154 -12.37 -9.13 0.89
C LEU A 154 -10.94 -9.33 1.39
N LEU A 155 -10.39 -8.36 2.12
CA LEU A 155 -9.07 -8.50 2.78
C LEU A 155 -9.09 -9.57 3.87
N GLY A 156 -10.18 -9.71 4.60
CA GLY A 156 -10.38 -10.80 5.57
C GLY A 156 -10.42 -12.18 4.89
N ARG A 157 -11.04 -12.29 3.72
CA ARG A 157 -11.00 -13.50 2.90
C ARG A 157 -9.59 -13.80 2.38
N LEU A 158 -8.86 -12.80 1.87
CA LEU A 158 -7.45 -12.96 1.51
C LEU A 158 -6.62 -13.45 2.70
N ALA A 159 -6.84 -12.86 3.87
CA ALA A 159 -6.13 -13.25 5.09
C ALA A 159 -6.38 -14.72 5.48
N GLY A 160 -7.61 -15.20 5.29
CA GLY A 160 -8.02 -16.57 5.56
C GLY A 160 -7.60 -17.59 4.51
N ALA A 161 -7.14 -17.18 3.33
CA ALA A 161 -6.79 -18.05 2.21
C ALA A 161 -5.53 -18.91 2.52
N ALA A 162 -5.69 -19.98 3.28
CA ALA A 162 -4.60 -20.81 3.79
C ALA A 162 -3.73 -21.44 2.69
N GLU A 163 -4.33 -21.78 1.55
CA GLU A 163 -3.68 -22.38 0.38
C GLU A 163 -2.89 -21.36 -0.47
N ALA A 164 -3.12 -20.05 -0.29
CA ALA A 164 -2.40 -19.00 -1.01
C ALA A 164 -0.90 -19.02 -0.65
N PRO A 165 -0.02 -18.65 -1.60
CA PRO A 165 1.40 -18.47 -1.32
C PRO A 165 1.63 -17.60 -0.09
N ARG A 166 2.73 -17.84 0.64
CA ARG A 166 3.02 -17.05 1.85
C ARG A 166 3.61 -15.68 1.53
N GLY A 167 4.29 -15.54 0.39
CA GLY A 167 4.99 -14.33 0.00
C GLY A 167 6.12 -13.95 0.97
N ASN A 168 6.77 -12.85 0.67
CA ASN A 168 7.76 -12.21 1.53
C ASN A 168 7.12 -11.00 2.20
N TYR A 169 7.17 -10.94 3.52
CA TYR A 169 6.65 -9.80 4.25
C TYR A 169 7.78 -9.07 4.99
N ARG A 170 7.81 -7.74 4.84
CA ARG A 170 8.72 -6.92 5.61
C ARG A 170 8.27 -6.88 7.07
N ASP A 171 9.17 -7.23 7.99
CA ASP A 171 8.88 -7.15 9.42
C ASP A 171 8.67 -5.69 9.86
N LEU A 172 7.75 -5.46 10.79
CA LEU A 172 7.59 -4.13 11.39
C LEU A 172 8.77 -3.72 12.25
N ALA A 173 9.57 -4.67 12.72
CA ALA A 173 10.87 -4.39 13.34
C ALA A 173 11.78 -3.64 12.35
N ASP A 174 11.81 -4.02 11.07
CA ASP A 174 12.61 -3.35 10.05
C ASP A 174 12.10 -1.93 9.78
N TYR A 175 10.78 -1.72 9.83
CA TYR A 175 10.20 -0.38 9.74
C TYR A 175 10.62 0.51 10.92
N VAL A 176 10.65 -0.04 12.14
CA VAL A 176 11.08 0.70 13.33
C VAL A 176 12.58 1.00 13.26
N LEU A 177 13.42 -0.01 12.94
CA LEU A 177 14.88 0.14 12.83
C LEU A 177 15.31 1.03 11.65
N GLY A 178 14.53 1.06 10.57
CA GLY A 178 14.77 1.91 9.42
C GLY A 178 14.15 3.32 9.62
N PRO A 179 13.02 3.61 8.95
CA PRO A 179 12.43 4.96 9.00
C PRO A 179 12.02 5.41 10.42
N GLY A 180 11.65 4.47 11.30
CA GLY A 180 11.32 4.79 12.70
C GLY A 180 12.46 5.47 13.40
N GLU A 181 13.60 4.81 13.57
CA GLU A 181 14.74 5.30 14.35
C GLU A 181 15.53 6.40 13.64
N HIS A 182 15.57 6.40 12.31
CA HIS A 182 16.37 7.35 11.55
C HIS A 182 15.61 8.61 11.12
N ILE A 183 14.28 8.58 11.05
CA ILE A 183 13.48 9.72 10.55
C ILE A 183 12.47 10.18 11.61
N PHE A 184 11.51 9.33 11.99
CA PHE A 184 10.34 9.77 12.73
C PHE A 184 10.60 10.03 14.22
N ILE A 185 11.28 9.09 14.91
CA ILE A 185 11.55 9.21 16.35
C ILE A 185 12.46 10.41 16.66
N PRO A 186 13.57 10.66 15.94
CA PRO A 186 14.38 11.87 16.16
C PRO A 186 13.61 13.16 15.90
N ARG A 187 12.82 13.25 14.82
CA ARG A 187 11.99 14.43 14.52
C ARG A 187 10.95 14.67 15.62
N LEU A 188 10.30 13.63 16.12
CA LEU A 188 9.33 13.70 17.20
C LEU A 188 9.98 14.20 18.50
N ARG A 189 11.10 13.60 18.92
CA ARG A 189 11.80 13.95 20.16
C ARG A 189 12.43 15.34 20.13
N SER A 190 12.79 15.86 18.96
CA SER A 190 13.33 17.20 18.84
C SER A 190 12.28 18.30 19.11
N GLY A 191 10.99 18.01 18.88
CA GLY A 191 9.90 18.98 18.97
C GLY A 191 9.97 20.14 17.98
N THR A 192 11.00 20.19 17.10
CA THR A 192 11.25 21.31 16.19
C THR A 192 10.12 21.53 15.18
N PHE A 193 9.37 20.47 14.83
CA PHE A 193 8.23 20.55 13.92
C PHE A 193 7.15 21.52 14.42
N ARG A 194 7.00 21.72 15.74
CA ARG A 194 5.98 22.59 16.35
C ARG A 194 6.12 24.06 15.95
N SER A 195 7.30 24.49 15.52
CA SER A 195 7.51 25.86 15.03
C SER A 195 6.83 26.12 13.67
N HIS A 196 6.42 25.07 12.94
CA HIS A 196 5.74 25.23 11.67
C HIS A 196 4.26 25.59 11.88
N PRO A 197 3.72 26.62 11.18
CA PRO A 197 2.35 27.13 11.39
C PRO A 197 1.25 26.08 11.24
N ALA A 198 1.47 25.03 10.43
CA ALA A 198 0.50 23.95 10.21
C ALA A 198 0.17 23.17 11.48
N PHE A 199 0.98 23.23 12.53
CA PHE A 199 0.71 22.53 13.80
C PHE A 199 -0.06 23.39 14.81
N GLU A 200 -0.11 24.71 14.62
CA GLU A 200 -0.77 25.62 15.55
C GLU A 200 -2.25 25.26 15.76
N GLY A 201 -2.64 25.03 17.00
CA GLY A 201 -4.02 24.64 17.37
C GLY A 201 -4.48 23.25 16.96
N ARG A 202 -3.61 22.43 16.32
CA ARG A 202 -3.90 21.08 15.82
C ARG A 202 -3.20 19.98 16.59
N VAL A 203 -1.97 20.26 17.02
CA VAL A 203 -1.16 19.37 17.84
C VAL A 203 -0.92 20.04 19.19
N ASP A 204 -1.50 19.44 20.23
CA ASP A 204 -1.33 19.86 21.61
C ASP A 204 -0.19 19.07 22.29
N ASP A 205 0.20 19.52 23.51
CA ASP A 205 1.26 18.87 24.29
C ASP A 205 0.92 17.41 24.60
N ARG A 206 -0.37 17.12 24.84
CA ARG A 206 -0.84 15.78 25.14
C ARG A 206 -0.61 14.79 24.01
N LEU A 207 -0.92 15.17 22.77
CA LEU A 207 -0.68 14.29 21.61
C LEU A 207 0.80 14.04 21.42
N GLU A 208 1.63 15.07 21.58
CA GLU A 208 3.09 14.90 21.49
C GLU A 208 3.62 13.95 22.57
N GLU A 209 3.24 14.15 23.83
CA GLU A 209 3.60 13.28 24.96
C GLU A 209 3.18 11.82 24.70
N ASP A 210 1.95 11.61 24.23
CA ASP A 210 1.43 10.29 23.93
C ASP A 210 2.20 9.60 22.78
N LEU A 211 2.59 10.34 21.73
CA LEU A 211 3.43 9.82 20.64
C LEU A 211 4.87 9.55 21.10
N ILE A 212 5.44 10.38 21.96
CA ILE A 212 6.75 10.11 22.57
C ILE A 212 6.67 8.86 23.45
N ALA A 213 5.62 8.72 24.24
CA ALA A 213 5.40 7.53 25.07
C ALA A 213 5.27 6.26 24.22
N LEU A 214 4.60 6.33 23.05
CA LEU A 214 4.54 5.23 22.08
C LEU A 214 5.95 4.77 21.66
N THR A 215 6.89 5.69 21.42
CA THR A 215 8.27 5.31 21.05
C THR A 215 8.97 4.49 22.12
N GLY A 216 8.67 4.72 23.40
CA GLY A 216 9.20 3.94 24.52
C GLY A 216 8.60 2.52 24.64
N GLN A 217 7.42 2.31 24.04
CA GLN A 217 6.70 1.03 24.07
C GLN A 217 7.07 0.10 22.90
N LEU A 218 7.73 0.60 21.86
CA LEU A 218 8.00 -0.14 20.63
C LEU A 218 8.61 -1.54 20.84
N PRO A 219 9.62 -1.75 21.70
CA PRO A 219 10.18 -3.08 21.92
C PRO A 219 9.14 -4.08 22.45
N ALA A 220 8.30 -3.66 23.39
CA ALA A 220 7.25 -4.49 23.96
C ALA A 220 6.14 -4.78 22.93
N LEU A 221 5.71 -3.76 22.14
CA LEU A 221 4.71 -3.89 21.09
C LEU A 221 5.18 -4.81 19.97
N LEU A 222 6.43 -4.71 19.54
CA LEU A 222 7.01 -5.62 18.53
C LEU A 222 7.08 -7.06 19.05
N SER A 223 7.46 -7.27 20.33
CA SER A 223 7.45 -8.59 20.95
C SER A 223 6.05 -9.19 21.01
N GLU A 224 5.05 -8.39 21.40
CA GLU A 224 3.65 -8.82 21.43
C GLU A 224 3.16 -9.16 20.01
N LEU A 225 3.44 -8.30 19.05
CA LEU A 225 3.03 -8.46 17.64
C LEU A 225 3.59 -9.75 17.03
N SER A 226 4.83 -10.13 17.39
CA SER A 226 5.46 -11.35 16.93
C SER A 226 4.77 -12.63 17.41
N ALA A 227 4.05 -12.55 18.53
CA ALA A 227 3.29 -13.65 19.13
C ALA A 227 1.86 -13.77 18.58
N LEU A 228 1.36 -12.75 17.85
CA LEU A 228 0.01 -12.78 17.29
C LEU A 228 -0.08 -13.70 16.05
N PRO A 229 -1.29 -14.23 15.77
CA PRO A 229 -1.52 -14.98 14.54
C PRO A 229 -1.12 -14.20 13.30
N ARG A 230 -0.47 -14.87 12.36
CA ARG A 230 -0.08 -14.28 11.06
C ARG A 230 -0.97 -14.82 9.95
N THR A 231 -1.40 -13.91 9.09
CA THR A 231 -2.29 -14.18 7.95
C THR A 231 -1.66 -13.68 6.65
N ARG A 232 -2.25 -14.05 5.50
CA ARG A 232 -1.87 -13.41 4.22
C ARG A 232 -2.28 -11.95 4.27
N ALA A 233 -1.44 -11.11 3.71
CA ALA A 233 -1.69 -9.69 3.62
C ALA A 233 -1.21 -9.15 2.27
N HIS A 234 -1.94 -8.20 1.73
CA HIS A 234 -1.48 -7.38 0.61
C HIS A 234 -0.22 -6.61 1.01
N GLY A 235 -0.18 -6.17 2.26
CA GLY A 235 0.96 -5.46 2.85
C GLY A 235 0.98 -3.95 2.60
N ASP A 236 0.19 -3.48 1.63
CA ASP A 236 -0.06 -2.06 1.34
C ASP A 236 -1.49 -1.87 0.80
N ALA A 237 -2.47 -2.35 1.55
CA ALA A 237 -3.89 -2.35 1.20
C ALA A 237 -4.56 -0.98 1.36
N CYS A 238 -3.86 0.12 1.02
CA CYS A 238 -4.46 1.45 1.04
C CYS A 238 -5.51 1.61 -0.08
N PRO A 239 -6.49 2.51 0.07
CA PRO A 239 -7.54 2.73 -0.94
C PRO A 239 -7.03 3.02 -2.34
N GLN A 240 -5.86 3.65 -2.47
CA GLN A 240 -5.22 3.97 -3.72
C GLN A 240 -4.77 2.71 -4.51
N ASN A 241 -4.46 1.63 -3.79
CA ASN A 241 -4.06 0.34 -4.36
C ASN A 241 -5.23 -0.63 -4.55
N LEU A 242 -6.44 -0.26 -4.14
CA LEU A 242 -7.66 -1.07 -4.18
C LEU A 242 -8.69 -0.45 -5.13
N LEU A 243 -8.44 -0.61 -6.43
CA LEU A 243 -9.20 0.04 -7.49
C LEU A 243 -10.63 -0.50 -7.55
N GLN A 244 -11.60 0.36 -7.29
CA GLN A 244 -13.01 -0.02 -7.26
C GLN A 244 -13.57 -0.09 -8.69
N CYS A 245 -13.95 -1.27 -9.12
CA CYS A 245 -14.53 -1.55 -10.43
C CYS A 245 -15.99 -2.01 -10.28
N ARG A 246 -16.74 -2.05 -11.38
CA ARG A 246 -18.15 -2.50 -11.38
C ARG A 246 -18.31 -3.96 -10.95
N ASP A 247 -17.31 -4.80 -11.23
CA ASP A 247 -17.26 -6.24 -10.99
C ASP A 247 -16.47 -6.62 -9.72
N GLY A 248 -16.03 -5.65 -8.94
CA GLY A 248 -15.29 -5.89 -7.70
C GLY A 248 -14.09 -4.96 -7.53
N VAL A 249 -13.10 -5.42 -6.79
CA VAL A 249 -11.86 -4.71 -6.47
C VAL A 249 -10.70 -5.30 -7.26
N VAL A 250 -9.96 -4.44 -7.96
CA VAL A 250 -8.67 -4.81 -8.54
C VAL A 250 -7.58 -4.28 -7.63
N ALA A 251 -6.83 -5.17 -6.99
CA ALA A 251 -5.71 -4.79 -6.14
C ALA A 251 -4.43 -4.73 -6.96
N ILE A 252 -3.70 -3.62 -6.84
CA ILE A 252 -2.43 -3.34 -7.52
C ILE A 252 -1.33 -3.09 -6.48
N ASP A 253 -0.09 -3.00 -6.92
CA ASP A 253 1.08 -2.74 -6.06
C ASP A 253 1.30 -3.80 -4.97
N TRP A 254 1.49 -5.03 -5.40
CA TRP A 254 1.72 -6.20 -4.56
C TRP A 254 3.17 -6.35 -4.07
N GLY A 255 3.97 -5.29 -4.15
CA GLY A 255 5.38 -5.31 -3.73
C GLY A 255 5.61 -5.65 -2.26
N SER A 256 4.59 -5.48 -1.43
CA SER A 256 4.61 -5.79 0.01
C SER A 256 3.85 -7.08 0.37
N PHE A 257 3.41 -7.86 -0.63
CA PHE A 257 2.64 -9.08 -0.39
C PHE A 257 3.40 -10.10 0.46
N GLY A 258 2.72 -10.63 1.47
CA GLY A 258 3.31 -11.65 2.30
C GLY A 258 2.43 -12.10 3.47
N THR A 259 3.07 -12.41 4.59
CA THR A 259 2.37 -12.75 5.84
C THR A 259 2.60 -11.64 6.87
N ALA A 260 1.52 -11.17 7.46
CA ALA A 260 1.50 -10.11 8.47
C ALA A 260 0.69 -10.52 9.69
N PRO A 261 0.82 -9.82 10.82
CA PRO A 261 -0.11 -9.98 11.94
C PRO A 261 -1.55 -9.80 11.47
N ALA A 262 -2.45 -10.64 11.96
CA ALA A 262 -3.86 -10.57 11.59
C ALA A 262 -4.43 -9.17 11.87
N GLY A 263 -5.11 -8.58 10.89
CA GLY A 263 -5.63 -7.21 10.98
C GLY A 263 -4.68 -6.12 10.42
N PHE A 264 -3.48 -6.46 9.96
CA PHE A 264 -2.53 -5.50 9.40
C PHE A 264 -3.11 -4.66 8.26
N ASP A 265 -3.70 -5.32 7.26
CA ASP A 265 -4.27 -4.63 6.08
C ASP A 265 -5.44 -3.69 6.42
N LEU A 266 -6.12 -3.91 7.55
CA LEU A 266 -7.14 -2.96 8.04
C LEU A 266 -6.53 -1.60 8.36
N GLY A 267 -5.31 -1.57 8.89
CA GLY A 267 -4.58 -0.34 9.16
C GLY A 267 -4.35 0.46 7.89
N GLN A 268 -3.82 -0.18 6.86
CA GLN A 268 -3.55 0.45 5.56
C GLN A 268 -4.85 0.93 4.90
N LEU A 269 -5.90 0.10 4.91
CA LEU A 269 -7.20 0.45 4.36
C LEU A 269 -7.78 1.71 5.02
N LEU A 270 -7.78 1.77 6.34
CA LEU A 270 -8.44 2.82 7.09
C LEU A 270 -7.66 4.14 7.10
N THR A 271 -6.33 4.07 7.15
CA THR A 271 -5.49 5.27 7.27
C THR A 271 -5.07 5.86 5.92
N GLY A 272 -5.17 5.11 4.81
CA GLY A 272 -4.67 5.54 3.51
C GLY A 272 -5.22 6.90 3.03
N LEU A 273 -6.54 7.10 3.08
CA LEU A 273 -7.14 8.38 2.67
C LEU A 273 -6.89 9.49 3.69
N VAL A 274 -6.74 9.16 4.98
CA VAL A 274 -6.39 10.16 6.00
C VAL A 274 -4.96 10.66 5.79
N ASN A 275 -4.05 9.75 5.44
CA ASN A 275 -2.66 10.08 5.13
C ASN A 275 -2.51 11.04 3.94
N GLU A 276 -3.48 11.05 3.02
CA GLU A 276 -3.54 11.96 1.87
C GLU A 276 -4.42 13.21 2.13
N GLY A 277 -5.00 13.34 3.33
CA GLY A 277 -5.92 14.44 3.65
C GLY A 277 -7.25 14.41 2.91
N LEU A 278 -7.62 13.25 2.34
CA LEU A 278 -8.86 13.02 1.60
C LEU A 278 -10.01 12.56 2.52
N LEU A 279 -9.69 12.13 3.75
CA LEU A 279 -10.64 11.73 4.77
C LEU A 279 -10.23 12.37 6.11
N PRO A 280 -11.16 12.92 6.91
CA PRO A 280 -10.83 13.40 8.23
C PRO A 280 -10.49 12.24 9.17
N GLY A 281 -9.47 12.41 10.04
CA GLY A 281 -9.06 11.38 11.00
C GLY A 281 -10.17 10.96 11.97
N SER A 282 -11.09 11.88 12.28
CA SER A 282 -12.28 11.61 13.13
C SER A 282 -13.22 10.54 12.57
N ALA A 283 -13.22 10.30 11.25
CA ALA A 283 -14.03 9.26 10.62
C ALA A 283 -13.62 7.83 11.05
N LEU A 284 -12.39 7.65 11.51
CA LEU A 284 -11.88 6.33 11.92
C LEU A 284 -12.67 5.71 13.07
N ALA A 285 -13.23 6.52 13.97
CA ALA A 285 -14.03 6.03 15.10
C ALA A 285 -15.29 5.26 14.63
N GLU A 286 -15.88 5.67 13.50
CA GLU A 286 -17.05 4.99 12.90
C GLU A 286 -16.59 3.83 11.99
N LEU A 287 -15.57 4.07 11.17
CA LEU A 287 -15.14 3.11 10.13
C LEU A 287 -14.46 1.87 10.72
N ALA A 288 -13.62 2.01 11.76
CA ALA A 288 -12.79 0.92 12.25
C ALA A 288 -13.61 -0.25 12.84
N PRO A 289 -14.61 -0.06 13.71
CA PRO A 289 -15.40 -1.17 14.25
C PRO A 289 -16.11 -1.94 13.16
N ARG A 290 -16.69 -1.24 12.18
CA ARG A 290 -17.42 -1.83 11.06
C ARG A 290 -16.50 -2.62 10.11
N SER A 291 -15.35 -2.07 9.81
CA SER A 291 -14.33 -2.74 8.98
C SER A 291 -13.75 -3.97 9.67
N LEU A 292 -13.52 -3.89 10.99
CA LEU A 292 -13.07 -5.04 11.78
C LEU A 292 -14.11 -6.18 11.77
N ASP A 293 -15.40 -5.87 11.93
CA ASP A 293 -16.47 -6.87 11.84
C ASP A 293 -16.48 -7.55 10.47
N ALA A 294 -16.42 -6.76 9.41
CA ALA A 294 -16.41 -7.27 8.04
C ALA A 294 -15.17 -8.15 7.75
N TYR A 295 -14.00 -7.75 8.22
CA TYR A 295 -12.77 -8.54 8.09
C TYR A 295 -12.87 -9.90 8.81
N LEU A 296 -13.43 -9.91 10.02
CA LEU A 296 -13.67 -11.14 10.77
C LEU A 296 -14.66 -12.07 10.05
N TRP A 297 -15.69 -11.52 9.43
CA TRP A 297 -16.60 -12.29 8.57
C TRP A 297 -15.85 -12.90 7.37
N GLY A 298 -14.94 -12.15 6.75
CA GLY A 298 -14.12 -12.67 5.67
C GLY A 298 -13.23 -13.85 6.10
N LEU A 299 -12.56 -13.75 7.25
CA LEU A 299 -11.79 -14.85 7.84
C LEU A 299 -12.68 -16.09 8.12
N HIS A 300 -13.87 -15.85 8.67
CA HIS A 300 -14.81 -16.92 8.97
C HIS A 300 -15.25 -17.68 7.70
N ASP A 301 -15.57 -16.96 6.63
CA ASP A 301 -16.04 -17.55 5.37
C ASP A 301 -14.96 -18.36 4.64
N GLU A 302 -13.69 -18.10 4.90
CA GLU A 302 -12.55 -18.91 4.44
C GLU A 302 -12.21 -20.07 5.40
N GLY A 303 -13.02 -20.30 6.44
CA GLY A 303 -12.79 -21.35 7.42
C GLY A 303 -11.59 -21.13 8.33
N ALA A 304 -11.11 -19.90 8.45
CA ALA A 304 -9.96 -19.50 9.27
C ALA A 304 -10.34 -18.48 10.36
N PRO A 305 -11.39 -18.74 11.18
CA PRO A 305 -11.84 -17.76 12.19
C PRO A 305 -10.75 -17.52 13.22
N LEU A 306 -10.57 -16.25 13.57
CA LEU A 306 -9.68 -15.79 14.65
C LEU A 306 -10.49 -15.05 15.71
N PRO A 307 -10.06 -15.09 16.99
CA PRO A 307 -10.63 -14.26 18.04
C PRO A 307 -10.55 -12.77 17.68
N ARG A 308 -11.66 -12.04 17.89
CA ARG A 308 -11.79 -10.61 17.60
C ARG A 308 -10.69 -9.79 18.24
N GLU A 309 -10.40 -10.09 19.50
CA GLU A 309 -9.40 -9.38 20.32
C GLU A 309 -8.00 -9.50 19.70
N LEU A 310 -7.61 -10.65 19.15
CA LEU A 310 -6.30 -10.86 18.53
C LEU A 310 -6.18 -10.07 17.20
N VAL A 311 -7.24 -10.07 16.37
CA VAL A 311 -7.26 -9.31 15.12
C VAL A 311 -7.26 -7.81 15.40
N ARG A 312 -8.08 -7.35 16.38
CA ARG A 312 -8.10 -5.96 16.82
C ARG A 312 -6.75 -5.51 17.36
N ARG A 313 -6.09 -6.39 18.13
CA ARG A 313 -4.76 -6.09 18.69
C ARG A 313 -3.70 -5.98 17.61
N GLY A 314 -3.69 -6.90 16.65
CA GLY A 314 -2.78 -6.84 15.50
C GLY A 314 -2.99 -5.58 14.65
N PHE A 315 -4.23 -5.21 14.38
CA PHE A 315 -4.59 -3.95 13.75
C PHE A 315 -4.04 -2.75 14.53
N ALA A 316 -4.36 -2.66 15.83
CA ALA A 316 -4.01 -1.51 16.66
C ALA A 316 -2.49 -1.30 16.76
N ILE A 317 -1.72 -2.36 17.06
CA ILE A 317 -0.26 -2.28 17.17
C ILE A 317 0.36 -1.93 15.83
N SER A 318 0.00 -2.66 14.76
CA SER A 318 0.60 -2.45 13.44
C SER A 318 0.36 -1.03 12.94
N THR A 319 -0.87 -0.52 13.10
CA THR A 319 -1.23 0.81 12.61
C THR A 319 -0.61 1.92 13.46
N ALA A 320 -0.52 1.74 14.78
CA ALA A 320 0.17 2.68 15.66
C ALA A 320 1.68 2.80 15.30
N ILE A 321 2.31 1.69 14.94
CA ILE A 321 3.71 1.69 14.50
C ILE A 321 3.84 2.39 13.13
N VAL A 322 3.09 1.96 12.12
CA VAL A 322 3.27 2.45 10.73
C VAL A 322 2.73 3.86 10.56
N SER A 323 1.46 4.10 10.90
CA SER A 323 0.79 5.38 10.68
C SER A 323 0.93 6.33 11.88
N GLY A 324 1.03 5.80 13.12
CA GLY A 324 1.18 6.63 14.31
C GLY A 324 2.54 7.32 14.39
N LEU A 325 3.65 6.61 14.17
CA LEU A 325 5.00 7.22 14.19
C LEU A 325 5.21 8.26 13.10
N SER A 326 4.61 8.05 11.93
CA SER A 326 4.73 8.96 10.78
C SER A 326 3.67 10.07 10.75
N ALA A 327 2.70 10.06 11.67
CA ALA A 327 1.49 10.90 11.61
C ALA A 327 1.78 12.39 11.44
N LEU A 328 2.77 12.92 12.17
CA LEU A 328 3.09 14.34 12.16
C LEU A 328 4.14 14.74 11.08
N PHE A 329 4.55 13.81 10.23
CA PHE A 329 5.66 14.04 9.29
C PHE A 329 5.28 13.66 7.85
N PRO A 330 4.23 14.29 7.27
CA PRO A 330 3.95 14.09 5.86
C PRO A 330 5.06 14.69 4.99
N PRO A 331 5.32 14.14 3.79
CA PRO A 331 6.34 14.69 2.87
C PRO A 331 6.14 16.18 2.55
N GLU A 332 4.90 16.66 2.53
CA GLU A 332 4.51 18.04 2.26
C GLU A 332 5.05 19.02 3.32
N LEU A 333 5.42 18.52 4.49
CA LEU A 333 5.98 19.35 5.57
C LEU A 333 7.31 20.02 5.19
N ASP A 334 8.07 19.41 4.29
CA ASP A 334 9.34 19.95 3.80
C ASP A 334 9.12 20.96 2.65
N GLY A 335 7.86 21.19 2.24
CA GLY A 335 7.44 22.15 1.21
C GLY A 335 6.95 23.49 1.79
N PRO A 336 6.38 24.35 0.93
CA PRO A 336 5.81 25.63 1.36
C PRO A 336 4.57 25.43 2.22
N ASP A 337 4.36 26.33 3.18
CA ASP A 337 3.13 26.39 3.97
C ASP A 337 1.89 26.57 3.07
N SER A 338 0.84 25.79 3.33
CA SER A 338 -0.37 25.79 2.50
C SER A 338 -1.61 25.35 3.28
N GLU A 339 -2.79 25.78 2.82
CA GLU A 339 -4.05 25.29 3.40
C GLU A 339 -4.22 23.77 3.28
N HIS A 340 -3.66 23.17 2.23
CA HIS A 340 -3.65 21.71 2.08
C HIS A 340 -2.85 21.06 3.22
N LEU A 341 -1.64 21.54 3.49
CA LEU A 341 -0.81 21.03 4.59
C LEU A 341 -1.51 21.19 5.95
N HIS A 342 -2.18 22.31 6.19
CA HIS A 342 -2.95 22.55 7.42
C HIS A 342 -4.08 21.53 7.60
N ARG A 343 -4.84 21.22 6.54
CA ARG A 343 -5.88 20.18 6.58
C ARG A 343 -5.28 18.79 6.78
N LEU A 344 -4.19 18.50 6.10
CA LEU A 344 -3.48 17.23 6.20
C LEU A 344 -2.98 16.98 7.63
N ILE A 345 -2.33 17.96 8.25
CA ILE A 345 -1.87 17.86 9.65
C ILE A 345 -3.06 17.67 10.60
N ALA A 346 -4.17 18.39 10.41
CA ALA A 346 -5.36 18.21 11.24
C ALA A 346 -5.91 16.77 11.14
N ALA A 347 -6.07 16.25 9.92
CA ALA A 347 -6.57 14.90 9.70
C ALA A 347 -5.65 13.84 10.33
N ARG A 348 -4.33 13.98 10.16
CA ARG A 348 -3.32 13.05 10.69
C ARG A 348 -3.16 13.16 12.21
N ALA A 349 -3.32 14.34 12.80
CA ALA A 349 -3.35 14.51 14.25
C ALA A 349 -4.55 13.81 14.89
N ASP A 350 -5.74 13.93 14.29
CA ASP A 350 -6.95 13.22 14.75
C ASP A 350 -6.78 11.70 14.57
N MET A 351 -6.18 11.24 13.46
CA MET A 351 -5.82 9.84 13.27
C MET A 351 -4.88 9.36 14.38
N ALA A 352 -3.83 10.11 14.71
CA ALA A 352 -2.88 9.73 15.76
C ALA A 352 -3.58 9.59 17.13
N ARG A 353 -4.48 10.53 17.49
CA ARG A 353 -5.29 10.42 18.71
C ARG A 353 -6.14 9.15 18.72
N PHE A 354 -6.80 8.86 17.60
CA PHE A 354 -7.58 7.62 17.46
C PHE A 354 -6.70 6.37 17.65
N LEU A 355 -5.54 6.31 17.00
CA LEU A 355 -4.65 5.15 17.07
C LEU A 355 -4.08 4.91 18.46
N ILE A 356 -3.73 5.96 19.20
CA ILE A 356 -3.28 5.88 20.59
C ILE A 356 -4.42 5.35 21.49
N ALA A 357 -5.63 5.87 21.30
CA ALA A 357 -6.79 5.41 22.06
C ALA A 357 -7.14 3.95 21.76
N GLU A 358 -7.08 3.55 20.48
CA GLU A 358 -7.34 2.17 20.04
C GLU A 358 -6.28 1.19 20.56
N LEU A 359 -5.00 1.60 20.53
CA LEU A 359 -3.90 0.81 21.08
C LEU A 359 -4.11 0.53 22.59
N ALA A 360 -4.52 1.54 23.35
CA ALA A 360 -4.82 1.41 24.77
C ALA A 360 -6.06 0.52 25.00
N ALA A 361 -7.15 0.73 24.24
CA ALA A 361 -8.41 0.00 24.38
C ALA A 361 -8.34 -1.47 23.93
N SER A 362 -7.37 -1.83 23.08
CA SER A 362 -7.16 -3.19 22.57
C SER A 362 -6.20 -4.02 23.42
N SER A 363 -5.60 -3.46 24.48
CA SER A 363 -4.73 -4.20 25.39
C SER A 363 -5.51 -5.34 26.05
N VAL A 364 -5.04 -6.57 25.86
CA VAL A 364 -5.62 -7.76 26.52
C VAL A 364 -5.14 -7.75 27.97
N SER A 365 -6.05 -7.78 28.91
CA SER A 365 -5.79 -7.82 30.35
C SER A 365 -5.23 -9.19 30.75
#